data_b4fac3e92610011f9ab9c5f703f7d5fb
#
_entry.id   b4fac3e92610011f9ab9c5f703f7d5fb
#
_cell.length_a   1.000
_cell.length_b   1.000
_cell.length_c   1.000
_cell.angle_alpha   90.00
_cell.angle_beta   90.00
_cell.angle_gamma   90.00
#
_symmetry.space_group_name_H-M   'P 1'
#
loop_
_entity.id
_entity.type
_entity.pdbx_description
1 polymer ?
#
loop_
_entity_poly.entity_id
_entity_poly.type
_entity_poly.pdbx_seq_one_letter_code
_entity_poly.pdbx_strand_id
1 'polypeptide(L)'
;PGKNVSFTSENYGLNMNVSWELDLWGKLSDSRKVAETSWEASVEDYRAARLSLAGQVAKAWYSAIAGRRQVELAYETEQSHAKNAFYIAKRFERGLANALDHNLAQATLASTRANQVRQKRQLDLATRTLQTLLGRHPDGNATLPSDLAEPQNAPPISHPTQTLEQRPDL
;
A
#
# COMPACT_ATOMS: atom_id res chain seq x y z
N PRO A 1 69.51 -48.95 28.06
CA PRO A 1 68.84 -47.85 27.36
C PRO A 1 67.83 -48.41 26.39
N GLY A 2 66.53 -48.36 26.82
CA GLY A 2 65.41 -48.84 26.02
C GLY A 2 65.14 -47.91 24.89
N LYS A 3 65.09 -48.42 23.66
CA LYS A 3 64.58 -47.66 22.48
C LYS A 3 63.07 -47.72 22.49
N ASN A 4 62.41 -46.55 22.69
CA ASN A 4 61.02 -46.43 22.45
C ASN A 4 60.76 -46.45 20.94
N VAL A 5 60.13 -47.48 20.43
CA VAL A 5 59.70 -47.60 19.04
C VAL A 5 58.25 -47.12 19.01
N SER A 6 58.00 -45.90 18.49
CA SER A 6 56.67 -45.42 18.24
C SER A 6 56.19 -45.94 16.88
N PHE A 7 55.08 -46.67 16.85
CA PHE A 7 54.43 -47.09 15.64
C PHE A 7 53.29 -46.03 15.37
N THR A 8 53.43 -45.31 14.29
CA THR A 8 52.35 -44.43 13.78
C THR A 8 51.56 -45.23 12.72
N SER A 9 50.32 -45.59 12.99
CA SER A 9 49.43 -46.22 12.03
C SER A 9 48.50 -45.20 11.45
N GLU A 10 48.61 -44.88 10.17
CA GLU A 10 47.68 -44.05 9.44
C GLU A 10 46.68 -44.94 8.72
N ASN A 11 45.40 -44.79 9.05
CA ASN A 11 44.36 -45.63 8.48
C ASN A 11 43.47 -44.72 7.60
N TYR A 12 43.53 -44.89 6.30
CA TYR A 12 42.71 -44.21 5.32
C TYR A 12 41.57 -45.12 4.90
N GLY A 13 40.30 -44.73 5.24
CA GLY A 13 39.12 -45.48 4.85
C GLY A 13 38.19 -44.62 4.01
N LEU A 14 37.88 -45.04 2.79
CA LEU A 14 36.82 -44.46 1.95
C LEU A 14 35.60 -45.37 2.03
N ASN A 15 34.52 -44.88 2.68
CA ASN A 15 33.28 -45.63 2.80
C ASN A 15 32.23 -45.04 1.88
N MET A 16 31.67 -45.82 0.95
CA MET A 16 30.55 -45.48 0.13
C MET A 16 29.30 -46.23 0.65
N ASN A 17 28.33 -45.49 1.16
CA ASN A 17 27.11 -46.08 1.67
C ASN A 17 25.94 -45.75 0.72
N VAL A 18 25.34 -46.81 0.11
CA VAL A 18 24.17 -46.67 -0.76
C VAL A 18 23.00 -47.31 -0.04
N SER A 19 22.01 -46.48 0.31
CA SER A 19 20.76 -46.96 0.87
C SER A 19 19.62 -46.64 -0.11
N TRP A 20 18.79 -47.62 -0.38
CA TRP A 20 17.62 -47.47 -1.24
C TRP A 20 16.36 -48.03 -0.53
N GLU A 21 15.32 -47.20 -0.47
CA GLU A 21 14.04 -47.58 0.10
C GLU A 21 13.05 -47.91 -1.04
N LEU A 22 12.52 -49.12 -1.04
CA LEU A 22 11.48 -49.54 -1.99
C LEU A 22 10.15 -48.88 -1.60
N ASP A 23 9.56 -48.07 -2.48
CA ASP A 23 8.28 -47.38 -2.27
C ASP A 23 7.08 -48.33 -2.52
N LEU A 24 6.94 -49.37 -1.72
CA LEU A 24 5.91 -50.41 -1.88
C LEU A 24 4.50 -49.90 -1.58
N TRP A 25 4.35 -48.83 -0.79
CA TRP A 25 3.09 -48.24 -0.40
C TRP A 25 2.91 -46.81 -0.92
N GLY A 26 3.72 -46.37 -1.84
CA GLY A 26 3.58 -45.04 -2.47
C GLY A 26 3.95 -43.83 -1.59
N LYS A 27 4.55 -44.03 -0.42
CA LYS A 27 4.92 -42.96 0.52
C LYS A 27 5.80 -41.88 -0.10
N LEU A 28 6.84 -42.30 -0.83
CA LEU A 28 7.77 -41.35 -1.46
C LEU A 28 7.12 -40.66 -2.66
N SER A 29 6.34 -41.41 -3.45
CA SER A 29 5.60 -40.87 -4.60
C SER A 29 4.54 -39.85 -4.14
N ASP A 30 3.80 -40.14 -3.08
CA ASP A 30 2.83 -39.21 -2.50
C ASP A 30 3.50 -37.97 -1.88
N SER A 31 4.64 -38.16 -1.18
CA SER A 31 5.42 -37.04 -0.65
C SER A 31 5.92 -36.11 -1.76
N ARG A 32 6.35 -36.67 -2.89
CA ARG A 32 6.71 -35.90 -4.06
C ARG A 32 5.52 -35.14 -4.63
N LYS A 33 4.38 -35.78 -4.76
CA LYS A 33 3.13 -35.15 -5.27
C LYS A 33 2.67 -34.00 -4.37
N VAL A 34 2.74 -34.18 -3.04
CA VAL A 34 2.46 -33.12 -2.08
C VAL A 34 3.42 -31.92 -2.28
N ALA A 35 4.72 -32.18 -2.48
CA ALA A 35 5.67 -31.12 -2.71
C ALA A 35 5.41 -30.37 -4.04
N GLU A 36 5.08 -31.11 -5.11
CA GLU A 36 4.71 -30.52 -6.42
C GLU A 36 3.45 -29.64 -6.29
N THR A 37 2.38 -30.13 -5.66
CA THR A 37 1.16 -29.37 -5.44
C THR A 37 1.39 -28.16 -4.54
N SER A 38 2.23 -28.27 -3.51
CA SER A 38 2.59 -27.13 -2.65
C SER A 38 3.37 -26.05 -3.40
N TRP A 39 4.23 -26.46 -4.35
CA TRP A 39 4.93 -25.52 -5.21
C TRP A 39 3.96 -24.81 -6.17
N GLU A 40 3.04 -25.54 -6.80
CA GLU A 40 1.99 -24.97 -7.66
C GLU A 40 1.13 -23.97 -6.88
N ALA A 41 0.68 -24.32 -5.67
CA ALA A 41 -0.05 -23.41 -4.78
C ALA A 41 0.75 -22.12 -4.49
N SER A 42 2.05 -22.21 -4.24
CA SER A 42 2.90 -21.05 -4.01
C SER A 42 3.02 -20.12 -5.24
N VAL A 43 2.95 -20.69 -6.45
CA VAL A 43 2.92 -19.90 -7.70
C VAL A 43 1.61 -19.12 -7.81
N GLU A 44 0.48 -19.75 -7.50
CA GLU A 44 -0.82 -19.07 -7.53
C GLU A 44 -0.94 -18.01 -6.42
N ASP A 45 -0.42 -18.27 -5.23
CA ASP A 45 -0.31 -17.29 -4.15
C ASP A 45 0.48 -16.05 -4.58
N TYR A 46 1.58 -16.24 -5.30
CA TYR A 46 2.36 -15.13 -5.85
C TYR A 46 1.55 -14.31 -6.88
N ARG A 47 0.78 -14.97 -7.75
CA ARG A 47 -0.10 -14.30 -8.72
C ARG A 47 -1.19 -13.50 -8.02
N ALA A 48 -1.84 -14.09 -7.02
CA ALA A 48 -2.84 -13.44 -6.20
C ALA A 48 -2.30 -12.21 -5.46
N ALA A 49 -1.10 -12.33 -4.87
CA ALA A 49 -0.43 -11.23 -4.19
C ALA A 49 -0.11 -10.07 -5.15
N ARG A 50 0.36 -10.36 -6.36
CA ARG A 50 0.61 -9.33 -7.39
C ARG A 50 -0.66 -8.60 -7.80
N LEU A 51 -1.76 -9.32 -8.01
CA LEU A 51 -3.05 -8.73 -8.37
C LEU A 51 -3.57 -7.84 -7.23
N SER A 52 -3.50 -8.33 -6.00
CA SER A 52 -3.86 -7.56 -4.80
C SER A 52 -3.03 -6.28 -4.66
N LEU A 53 -1.72 -6.38 -4.83
CA LEU A 53 -0.82 -5.21 -4.79
C LEU A 53 -1.18 -4.19 -5.88
N ALA A 54 -1.43 -4.64 -7.11
CA ALA A 54 -1.84 -3.74 -8.20
C ALA A 54 -3.13 -2.99 -7.86
N GLY A 55 -4.12 -3.67 -7.28
CA GLY A 55 -5.36 -3.06 -6.81
C GLY A 55 -5.13 -2.05 -5.67
N GLN A 56 -4.23 -2.35 -4.73
CA GLN A 56 -3.86 -1.43 -3.65
C GLN A 56 -3.15 -0.18 -4.18
N VAL A 57 -2.22 -0.33 -5.12
CA VAL A 57 -1.53 0.79 -5.77
C VAL A 57 -2.52 1.68 -6.51
N ALA A 58 -3.44 1.10 -7.28
CA ALA A 58 -4.48 1.87 -7.97
C ALA A 58 -5.35 2.66 -6.97
N LYS A 59 -5.82 2.02 -5.90
CA LYS A 59 -6.56 2.69 -4.82
C LYS A 59 -5.78 3.84 -4.19
N ALA A 60 -4.51 3.61 -3.83
CA ALA A 60 -3.65 4.62 -3.23
C ALA A 60 -3.41 5.80 -4.18
N TRP A 61 -3.24 5.53 -5.48
CA TRP A 61 -3.10 6.55 -6.51
C TRP A 61 -4.32 7.47 -6.59
N TYR A 62 -5.51 6.90 -6.73
CA TYR A 62 -6.75 7.68 -6.77
C TYR A 62 -7.03 8.41 -5.46
N SER A 63 -6.68 7.82 -4.31
CA SER A 63 -6.79 8.48 -3.01
C SER A 63 -5.86 9.70 -2.89
N ALA A 64 -4.65 9.64 -3.44
CA ALA A 64 -3.72 10.76 -3.44
C ALA A 64 -4.22 11.90 -4.33
N ILE A 65 -4.76 11.60 -5.54
CA ILE A 65 -5.35 12.62 -6.43
C ILE A 65 -6.57 13.27 -5.77
N ALA A 66 -7.48 12.46 -5.20
CA ALA A 66 -8.64 12.98 -4.47
C ALA A 66 -8.22 13.86 -3.27
N GLY A 67 -7.20 13.44 -2.52
CA GLY A 67 -6.62 14.21 -1.42
C GLY A 67 -6.09 15.56 -1.89
N ARG A 68 -5.43 15.65 -3.04
CA ARG A 68 -4.98 16.90 -3.64
C ARG A 68 -6.16 17.84 -3.93
N ARG A 69 -7.22 17.33 -4.52
CA ARG A 69 -8.46 18.11 -4.80
C ARG A 69 -9.11 18.60 -3.51
N GLN A 70 -9.13 17.78 -2.46
CA GLN A 70 -9.64 18.17 -1.14
C GLN A 70 -8.84 19.31 -0.51
N VAL A 71 -7.51 19.31 -0.67
CA VAL A 71 -6.64 20.40 -0.19
C VAL A 71 -6.93 21.69 -0.95
N GLU A 72 -7.09 21.62 -2.27
CA GLU A 72 -7.43 22.77 -3.11
C GLU A 72 -8.79 23.38 -2.71
N LEU A 73 -9.82 22.55 -2.59
CA LEU A 73 -11.15 22.97 -2.14
C LEU A 73 -11.13 23.57 -0.71
N ALA A 74 -10.35 22.96 0.21
CA ALA A 74 -10.22 23.48 1.56
C ALA A 74 -9.51 24.84 1.58
N TYR A 75 -8.56 25.08 0.68
CA TYR A 75 -7.90 26.37 0.52
C TYR A 75 -8.87 27.43 -0.01
N GLU A 76 -9.65 27.15 -1.06
CA GLU A 76 -10.65 28.07 -1.61
C GLU A 76 -11.72 28.40 -0.56
N THR A 77 -12.17 27.41 0.21
CA THR A 77 -13.12 27.58 1.31
C THR A 77 -12.54 28.49 2.40
N GLU A 78 -11.28 28.28 2.78
CA GLU A 78 -10.59 29.15 3.77
C GLU A 78 -10.53 30.60 3.26
N GLN A 79 -10.16 30.83 2.01
CA GLN A 79 -10.11 32.15 1.40
C GLN A 79 -11.50 32.86 1.40
N SER A 80 -12.56 32.09 1.13
CA SER A 80 -13.93 32.62 1.17
C SER A 80 -14.34 33.06 2.59
N HIS A 81 -14.09 32.20 3.59
CA HIS A 81 -14.37 32.53 4.99
C HIS A 81 -13.49 33.65 5.53
N ALA A 82 -12.23 33.75 5.08
CA ALA A 82 -11.35 34.86 5.45
C ALA A 82 -11.90 36.22 4.96
N LYS A 83 -12.37 36.26 3.71
CA LYS A 83 -13.03 37.47 3.16
C LYS A 83 -14.27 37.81 3.94
N ASN A 84 -15.14 36.84 4.24
CA ASN A 84 -16.33 37.05 5.01
C ASN A 84 -16.03 37.57 6.44
N ALA A 85 -15.11 36.97 7.14
CA ALA A 85 -14.68 37.43 8.48
C ALA A 85 -14.11 38.85 8.43
N PHE A 86 -13.36 39.20 7.38
CA PHE A 86 -12.86 40.56 7.19
C PHE A 86 -14.00 41.57 7.01
N TYR A 87 -15.01 41.29 6.18
CA TYR A 87 -16.17 42.17 5.97
C TYR A 87 -17.01 42.34 7.23
N ILE A 88 -17.25 41.27 8.00
CA ILE A 88 -17.98 41.32 9.26
C ILE A 88 -17.19 42.14 10.30
N ALA A 89 -15.86 41.95 10.39
CA ALA A 89 -15.01 42.75 11.28
C ALA A 89 -15.11 44.25 10.93
N LYS A 90 -15.05 44.63 9.65
CA LYS A 90 -15.21 46.02 9.22
C LYS A 90 -16.58 46.61 9.51
N ARG A 91 -17.65 45.83 9.43
CA ARG A 91 -18.99 46.24 9.83
C ARG A 91 -19.10 46.39 11.34
N PHE A 92 -18.49 45.50 12.12
CA PHE A 92 -18.44 45.57 13.58
C PHE A 92 -17.71 46.84 14.06
N GLU A 93 -16.55 47.17 13.49
CA GLU A 93 -15.79 48.39 13.77
C GLU A 93 -16.63 49.66 13.54
N ARG A 94 -17.57 49.62 12.61
CA ARG A 94 -18.49 50.76 12.29
C ARG A 94 -19.80 50.71 13.06
N GLY A 95 -19.98 49.78 13.99
CA GLY A 95 -21.22 49.58 14.73
C GLY A 95 -22.39 48.99 13.91
N LEU A 96 -22.10 48.44 12.72
CA LEU A 96 -23.11 47.88 11.78
C LEU A 96 -23.26 46.35 11.91
N ALA A 97 -22.55 45.68 12.80
CA ALA A 97 -22.69 44.29 13.14
C ALA A 97 -22.53 44.09 14.64
N ASN A 98 -23.11 43.03 15.18
CA ASN A 98 -23.03 42.73 16.61
C ASN A 98 -21.78 41.87 16.92
N ALA A 99 -21.44 41.81 18.20
CA ALA A 99 -20.28 41.05 18.68
C ALA A 99 -20.43 39.52 18.44
N LEU A 100 -21.66 39.00 18.46
CA LEU A 100 -21.95 37.59 18.20
C LEU A 100 -21.56 37.21 16.77
N ASP A 101 -22.01 38.01 15.78
CA ASP A 101 -21.72 37.79 14.36
C ASP A 101 -20.19 37.83 14.11
N HIS A 102 -19.51 38.83 14.73
CA HIS A 102 -18.06 38.94 14.62
C HIS A 102 -17.35 37.70 15.18
N ASN A 103 -17.70 37.27 16.39
CA ASN A 103 -17.07 36.10 17.03
C ASN A 103 -17.38 34.80 16.29
N LEU A 104 -18.62 34.64 15.76
CA LEU A 104 -18.99 33.48 14.97
C LEU A 104 -18.18 33.38 13.65
N ALA A 105 -18.00 34.53 12.96
CA ALA A 105 -17.19 34.58 11.76
C ALA A 105 -15.72 34.21 12.01
N GLN A 106 -15.16 34.69 13.12
CA GLN A 106 -13.79 34.33 13.52
C GLN A 106 -13.66 32.85 13.89
N ALA A 107 -14.62 32.30 14.64
CA ALA A 107 -14.65 30.88 14.99
C ALA A 107 -14.77 30.00 13.73
N THR A 108 -15.60 30.38 12.77
CA THR A 108 -15.75 29.70 11.49
C THR A 108 -14.45 29.71 10.69
N LEU A 109 -13.77 30.86 10.59
CA LEU A 109 -12.48 30.96 9.93
C LEU A 109 -11.43 30.07 10.60
N ALA A 110 -11.37 30.07 11.93
CA ALA A 110 -10.43 29.23 12.70
C ALA A 110 -10.67 27.72 12.44
N SER A 111 -11.94 27.29 12.44
CA SER A 111 -12.30 25.90 12.16
C SER A 111 -11.96 25.48 10.70
N THR A 112 -12.16 26.39 9.74
CA THR A 112 -11.82 26.17 8.33
C THR A 112 -10.31 26.04 8.13
N ARG A 113 -9.51 26.88 8.80
CA ARG A 113 -8.05 26.76 8.82
C ARG A 113 -7.58 25.42 9.41
N ALA A 114 -8.16 25.00 10.51
CA ALA A 114 -7.88 23.69 11.09
C ALA A 114 -8.24 22.54 10.13
N ASN A 115 -9.35 22.68 9.39
CA ASN A 115 -9.72 21.70 8.36
C ASN A 115 -8.69 21.65 7.22
N GLN A 116 -8.24 22.79 6.71
CA GLN A 116 -7.20 22.85 5.67
C GLN A 116 -5.92 22.12 6.09
N VAL A 117 -5.47 22.31 7.34
CA VAL A 117 -4.30 21.59 7.87
C VAL A 117 -4.53 20.08 7.91
N ARG A 118 -5.74 19.64 8.31
CA ARG A 118 -6.10 18.21 8.28
C ARG A 118 -6.06 17.63 6.88
N GLN A 119 -6.60 18.33 5.87
CA GLN A 119 -6.58 17.87 4.48
C GLN A 119 -5.15 17.77 3.94
N LYS A 120 -4.28 18.75 4.24
CA LYS A 120 -2.85 18.67 3.87
C LYS A 120 -2.16 17.45 4.47
N ARG A 121 -2.43 17.15 5.75
CA ARG A 121 -1.89 15.96 6.41
C ARG A 121 -2.40 14.66 5.78
N GLN A 122 -3.68 14.60 5.43
CA GLN A 122 -4.25 13.42 4.75
C GLN A 122 -3.63 13.19 3.38
N LEU A 123 -3.40 14.25 2.61
CA LEU A 123 -2.68 14.17 1.33
C LEU A 123 -1.24 13.66 1.53
N ASP A 124 -0.50 14.18 2.49
CA ASP A 124 0.87 13.72 2.80
C ASP A 124 0.88 12.21 3.14
N LEU A 125 -0.05 11.76 3.98
CA LEU A 125 -0.17 10.34 4.32
C LEU A 125 -0.53 9.49 3.11
N ALA A 126 -1.49 9.91 2.28
CA ALA A 126 -1.86 9.19 1.07
C ALA A 126 -0.70 9.07 0.07
N THR A 127 0.08 10.15 -0.09
CA THR A 127 1.26 10.19 -0.93
C THR A 127 2.36 9.24 -0.43
N ARG A 128 2.64 9.23 0.87
CA ARG A 128 3.61 8.31 1.48
C ARG A 128 3.17 6.86 1.39
N THR A 129 1.89 6.57 1.57
CA THR A 129 1.32 5.23 1.37
C THR A 129 1.54 4.75 -0.06
N LEU A 130 1.27 5.59 -1.05
CA LEU A 130 1.51 5.28 -2.45
C LEU A 130 2.99 4.99 -2.72
N GLN A 131 3.90 5.83 -2.21
CA GLN A 131 5.35 5.65 -2.36
C GLN A 131 5.82 4.32 -1.75
N THR A 132 5.32 3.98 -0.56
CA THR A 132 5.63 2.71 0.13
C THR A 132 5.16 1.50 -0.69
N LEU A 133 3.94 1.54 -1.24
CA LEU A 133 3.42 0.47 -2.10
C LEU A 133 4.22 0.32 -3.40
N LEU A 134 4.83 1.40 -3.89
CA LEU A 134 5.73 1.40 -5.05
C LEU A 134 7.18 1.01 -4.71
N GLY A 135 7.48 0.68 -3.44
CA GLY A 135 8.82 0.37 -2.97
C GLY A 135 9.77 1.57 -2.95
N ARG A 136 9.24 2.81 -2.94
CA ARG A 136 10.03 4.05 -2.89
C ARG A 136 10.11 4.58 -1.47
N HIS A 137 11.17 5.36 -1.19
CA HIS A 137 11.25 6.08 0.09
C HIS A 137 10.09 7.08 0.23
N PRO A 138 9.33 7.05 1.35
CA PRO A 138 8.16 7.89 1.55
C PRO A 138 8.56 9.32 1.97
N ASP A 139 9.06 10.13 1.05
CA ASP A 139 9.42 11.52 1.27
C ASP A 139 8.22 12.50 1.26
N GLY A 140 7.05 12.02 0.82
CA GLY A 140 5.84 12.83 0.69
C GLY A 140 5.78 13.69 -0.57
N ASN A 141 6.82 13.64 -1.43
CA ASN A 141 6.88 14.39 -2.67
C ASN A 141 6.49 13.49 -3.84
N ALA A 142 5.33 13.71 -4.43
CA ALA A 142 4.90 13.02 -5.64
C ALA A 142 4.30 14.02 -6.64
N THR A 143 4.66 13.87 -7.90
CA THR A 143 4.00 14.58 -8.99
C THR A 143 2.69 13.86 -9.29
N LEU A 144 1.60 14.41 -8.77
CA LEU A 144 0.25 13.90 -8.99
C LEU A 144 -0.42 14.69 -10.12
N PRO A 145 -1.23 14.06 -10.98
CA PRO A 145 -2.04 14.78 -11.96
C PRO A 145 -3.08 15.66 -11.26
N SER A 146 -3.50 16.72 -11.94
CA SER A 146 -4.50 17.65 -11.40
C SER A 146 -5.89 17.04 -11.29
N ASP A 147 -6.22 16.11 -12.17
CA ASP A 147 -7.56 15.53 -12.29
C ASP A 147 -7.55 14.02 -12.27
N LEU A 148 -8.68 13.44 -11.88
CA LEU A 148 -8.92 12.01 -12.05
C LEU A 148 -9.00 11.70 -13.55
N ALA A 149 -8.29 10.65 -13.97
CA ALA A 149 -8.41 10.17 -15.34
C ALA A 149 -9.84 9.70 -15.59
N GLU A 150 -10.46 10.17 -16.67
CA GLU A 150 -11.74 9.63 -17.10
C GLU A 150 -11.57 8.17 -17.54
N PRO A 151 -12.49 7.29 -17.16
CA PRO A 151 -12.46 5.90 -17.63
C PRO A 151 -12.58 5.87 -19.15
N GLN A 152 -11.49 5.51 -19.83
CA GLN A 152 -11.44 5.56 -21.30
C GLN A 152 -12.33 4.53 -21.99
N ASN A 153 -12.61 3.40 -21.35
CA ASN A 153 -13.54 2.39 -21.85
C ASN A 153 -14.05 1.53 -20.68
N ALA A 154 -15.30 1.10 -20.77
CA ALA A 154 -15.77 0.04 -19.89
C ALA A 154 -14.97 -1.25 -20.19
N PRO A 155 -14.53 -2.01 -19.19
CA PRO A 155 -13.86 -3.27 -19.41
C PRO A 155 -14.76 -4.18 -20.26
N PRO A 156 -14.19 -4.97 -21.20
CA PRO A 156 -14.98 -5.89 -21.99
C PRO A 156 -15.75 -6.83 -21.06
N ILE A 157 -17.03 -7.01 -21.34
CA ILE A 157 -17.86 -7.96 -20.60
C ILE A 157 -17.36 -9.36 -20.94
N SER A 158 -16.53 -9.93 -20.10
CA SER A 158 -16.12 -11.33 -20.20
C SER A 158 -17.24 -12.25 -19.68
N HIS A 159 -17.36 -13.46 -20.28
CA HIS A 159 -18.28 -14.45 -19.75
C HIS A 159 -17.91 -14.79 -18.29
N PRO A 160 -18.90 -14.98 -17.40
CA PRO A 160 -18.64 -15.27 -15.98
C PRO A 160 -17.69 -16.46 -15.75
N THR A 161 -17.79 -17.50 -16.59
CA THR A 161 -16.92 -18.68 -16.55
C THR A 161 -15.46 -18.35 -16.84
N GLN A 162 -15.16 -17.53 -17.84
CA GLN A 162 -13.80 -17.11 -18.17
C GLN A 162 -13.17 -16.26 -17.05
N THR A 163 -13.99 -15.47 -16.36
CA THR A 163 -13.52 -14.68 -15.19
C THR A 163 -13.18 -15.59 -14.02
N LEU A 164 -13.93 -16.68 -13.82
CA LEU A 164 -13.65 -17.66 -12.77
C LEU A 164 -12.35 -18.42 -13.04
N GLU A 165 -12.11 -18.84 -14.29
CA GLU A 165 -10.89 -19.55 -14.69
C GLU A 165 -9.61 -18.72 -14.53
N GLN A 166 -9.73 -17.39 -14.52
CA GLN A 166 -8.60 -16.47 -14.34
C GLN A 166 -8.32 -16.12 -12.85
N ARG A 167 -9.11 -16.65 -11.95
CA ARG A 167 -8.94 -16.38 -10.51
C ARG A 167 -7.89 -17.31 -9.92
N PRO A 168 -6.81 -16.77 -9.34
CA PRO A 168 -5.72 -17.57 -8.77
C PRO A 168 -6.08 -18.24 -7.43
N ASP A 169 -7.25 -17.93 -6.86
CA ASP A 169 -7.74 -18.47 -5.58
C ASP A 169 -8.72 -19.64 -5.75
N LEU A 170 -9.04 -20.04 -6.97
CA LEU A 170 -9.85 -21.20 -7.34
C LEU A 170 -9.00 -22.25 -8.05
#